data_15b0ab0a0c4f7e5f12b844ad34818cac
#
_entry.id   15b0ab0a0c4f7e5f12b844ad34818cac
#
_cell.length_a   1.000
_cell.length_b   1.000
_cell.length_c   1.000
_cell.angle_alpha   90.00
_cell.angle_beta   90.00
_cell.angle_gamma   90.00
#
_symmetry.space_group_name_H-M   'P 1'
#
loop_
_entity.id
_entity.type
_entity.pdbx_description
1 polymer ?
#
loop_
_entity_poly.entity_id
_entity_poly.type
_entity_poly.pdbx_seq_one_letter_code
_entity_poly.pdbx_strand_id
1 'polypeptide(L)'
;MQEKLKQLELLISQALTRQKDLTAENVALKQRMRVLEENSLKLKELEASLKELKEWKKNAQAVLRRVHARLEKEIEKAREEENKIV
;
A
#
# COMPACT_ATOMS: atom_id res chain seq x y z
N MET A 1 -23.52 -42.87 -41.50
CA MET A 1 -23.85 -42.85 -40.07
C MET A 1 -22.62 -42.82 -39.16
N GLN A 2 -21.59 -43.60 -39.42
CA GLN A 2 -20.37 -43.61 -38.58
C GLN A 2 -19.60 -42.28 -38.58
N GLU A 3 -19.59 -41.55 -39.69
CA GLU A 3 -18.95 -40.25 -39.78
C GLU A 3 -19.62 -39.18 -38.94
N LYS A 4 -20.94 -39.16 -38.91
CA LYS A 4 -21.72 -38.24 -38.07
C LYS A 4 -21.50 -38.48 -36.59
N LEU A 5 -21.42 -39.77 -36.18
CA LEU A 5 -21.11 -40.15 -34.81
C LEU A 5 -19.71 -39.74 -34.39
N LYS A 6 -18.73 -39.90 -35.28
CA LYS A 6 -17.34 -39.44 -35.04
C LYS A 6 -17.25 -37.92 -34.93
N GLN A 7 -17.98 -37.18 -35.76
CA GLN A 7 -18.06 -35.76 -35.68
C GLN A 7 -18.68 -35.26 -34.38
N LEU A 8 -19.75 -35.91 -33.92
CA LEU A 8 -20.39 -35.64 -32.64
C LEU A 8 -19.45 -35.93 -31.46
N GLU A 9 -18.76 -37.06 -31.48
CA GLU A 9 -17.76 -37.40 -30.46
C GLU A 9 -16.63 -36.35 -30.41
N LEU A 10 -16.16 -35.89 -31.57
CA LEU A 10 -15.15 -34.87 -31.66
C LEU A 10 -15.63 -33.55 -31.07
N LEU A 11 -16.85 -33.15 -31.40
CA LEU A 11 -17.46 -31.92 -30.88
C LEU A 11 -17.64 -31.96 -29.36
N ILE A 12 -18.10 -33.09 -28.84
CA ILE A 12 -18.24 -33.30 -27.40
C ILE A 12 -16.89 -33.24 -26.70
N SER A 13 -15.86 -33.87 -27.28
CA SER A 13 -14.51 -33.86 -26.74
C SER A 13 -13.94 -32.44 -26.72
N GLN A 14 -14.13 -31.69 -27.80
CA GLN A 14 -13.72 -30.29 -27.87
C GLN A 14 -14.45 -29.40 -26.85
N ALA A 15 -15.77 -29.62 -26.70
CA ALA A 15 -16.57 -28.89 -25.74
C ALA A 15 -16.12 -29.17 -24.29
N LEU A 16 -15.81 -30.40 -23.97
CA LEU A 16 -15.32 -30.82 -22.66
C LEU A 16 -13.94 -30.22 -22.36
N THR A 17 -13.05 -30.22 -23.35
CA THR A 17 -11.72 -29.60 -23.21
C THR A 17 -11.84 -28.09 -22.98
N ARG A 18 -12.71 -27.43 -23.76
CA ARG A 18 -12.98 -26.00 -23.62
C ARG A 18 -13.56 -25.66 -22.26
N GLN A 19 -14.48 -26.52 -21.76
CA GLN A 19 -15.06 -26.33 -20.43
C GLN A 19 -14.00 -26.44 -19.33
N LYS A 20 -13.11 -27.42 -19.44
CA LYS A 20 -11.99 -27.59 -18.49
C LYS A 20 -11.06 -26.38 -18.51
N ASP A 21 -10.72 -25.90 -19.70
CA ASP A 21 -9.86 -24.72 -19.86
C ASP A 21 -10.50 -23.47 -19.26
N LEU A 22 -11.79 -23.25 -19.51
CA LEU A 22 -12.54 -22.13 -18.94
C LEU A 22 -12.63 -22.22 -17.43
N THR A 23 -12.84 -23.42 -16.88
CA THR A 23 -12.86 -23.63 -15.44
C THR A 23 -11.50 -23.31 -14.81
N ALA A 24 -10.42 -23.75 -15.44
CA ALA A 24 -9.05 -23.48 -14.99
C ALA A 24 -8.75 -21.98 -15.06
N GLU A 25 -9.13 -21.29 -16.13
CA GLU A 25 -8.99 -19.86 -16.28
C GLU A 25 -9.78 -19.10 -15.21
N ASN A 26 -11.02 -19.52 -14.93
CA ASN A 26 -11.85 -18.91 -13.89
C ASN A 26 -11.22 -19.04 -12.51
N VAL A 27 -10.66 -20.19 -12.18
CA VAL A 27 -9.95 -20.40 -10.91
C VAL A 27 -8.73 -19.50 -10.82
N ALA A 28 -7.95 -19.43 -11.91
CA ALA A 28 -6.77 -18.56 -11.97
C ALA A 28 -7.13 -17.09 -11.84
N LEU A 29 -8.18 -16.64 -12.51
CA LEU A 29 -8.67 -15.27 -12.43
C LEU A 29 -9.17 -14.91 -11.03
N LYS A 30 -9.90 -15.80 -10.38
CA LYS A 30 -10.34 -15.59 -8.99
C LYS A 30 -9.17 -15.45 -8.02
N GLN A 31 -8.13 -16.27 -8.21
CA GLN A 31 -6.91 -16.14 -7.40
C GLN A 31 -6.21 -14.82 -7.63
N ARG A 32 -6.09 -14.38 -8.88
CA ARG A 32 -5.51 -13.08 -9.22
C ARG A 32 -6.31 -11.93 -8.59
N MET A 33 -7.63 -12.02 -8.63
CA MET A 33 -8.50 -11.03 -7.98
C MET A 33 -8.25 -10.95 -6.48
N ARG A 34 -8.12 -12.08 -5.81
CA ARG A 34 -7.82 -12.12 -4.36
C ARG A 34 -6.48 -11.47 -4.06
N VAL A 35 -5.45 -11.78 -4.84
CA VAL A 35 -4.12 -11.19 -4.68
C VAL A 35 -4.17 -9.68 -4.90
N LEU A 36 -4.89 -9.21 -5.93
CA LEU A 36 -5.07 -7.80 -6.20
C LEU A 36 -5.81 -7.07 -5.09
N GLU A 37 -6.85 -7.69 -4.53
CA GLU A 37 -7.59 -7.14 -3.39
C GLU A 37 -6.71 -7.03 -2.15
N GLU A 38 -5.93 -8.07 -1.84
CA GLU A 38 -4.97 -8.06 -0.73
C GLU A 38 -3.91 -6.98 -0.90
N ASN A 39 -3.35 -6.86 -2.11
CA ASN A 39 -2.37 -5.83 -2.42
C ASN A 39 -2.96 -4.43 -2.32
N SER A 40 -4.20 -4.25 -2.77
CA SER A 40 -4.92 -2.98 -2.65
C SER A 40 -5.12 -2.58 -1.18
N LEU A 41 -5.47 -3.53 -0.32
CA LEU A 41 -5.61 -3.29 1.13
C LEU A 41 -4.26 -2.93 1.76
N LYS A 42 -3.20 -3.64 1.40
CA LYS A 42 -1.84 -3.33 1.87
C LYS A 42 -1.38 -1.95 1.45
N LEU A 43 -1.68 -1.56 0.22
CA LEU A 43 -1.38 -0.21 -0.28
C LEU A 43 -2.10 0.87 0.52
N LYS A 44 -3.36 0.67 0.84
CA LYS A 44 -4.14 1.60 1.67
C LYS A 44 -3.57 1.72 3.08
N GLU A 45 -3.17 0.60 3.68
CA GLU A 45 -2.53 0.59 4.99
C GLU A 45 -1.18 1.32 4.97
N LEU A 46 -0.38 1.09 3.93
CA LEU A 46 0.90 1.79 3.74
C LEU A 46 0.70 3.29 3.53
N GLU A 47 -0.29 3.70 2.75
CA GLU A 47 -0.64 5.10 2.53
C GLU A 47 -1.05 5.77 3.84
N ALA A 48 -1.87 5.10 4.64
CA ALA A 48 -2.28 5.58 5.95
C ALA A 48 -1.07 5.73 6.90
N SER A 49 -0.18 4.73 6.94
CA SER A 49 1.05 4.77 7.74
C SER A 49 1.99 5.90 7.31
N LEU A 50 2.13 6.11 6.00
CA LEU A 50 2.92 7.21 5.44
C LEU A 50 2.36 8.57 5.85
N LYS A 51 1.06 8.72 5.82
CA LYS A 51 0.37 9.95 6.23
C LYS A 51 0.61 10.24 7.70
N GLU A 52 0.49 9.24 8.56
CA GLU A 52 0.77 9.34 9.99
C GLU A 52 2.23 9.73 10.25
N LEU A 53 3.17 9.10 9.56
CA LEU A 53 4.58 9.41 9.67
C LEU A 53 4.90 10.85 9.24
N LYS A 54 4.28 11.34 8.18
CA LYS A 54 4.44 12.72 7.73
C LYS A 54 3.91 13.72 8.74
N GLU A 55 2.75 13.42 9.34
CA GLU A 55 2.16 14.25 10.40
C GLU A 55 3.06 14.25 11.64
N TRP A 56 3.53 13.08 12.05
CA TRP A 56 4.44 12.94 13.18
C TRP A 56 5.74 13.75 12.94
N LYS A 57 6.33 13.62 11.77
CA LYS A 57 7.54 14.35 11.38
C LYS A 57 7.31 15.85 11.44
N LYS A 58 6.19 16.31 10.91
CA LYS A 58 5.82 17.73 10.92
C LYS A 58 5.65 18.26 12.33
N ASN A 59 4.97 17.50 13.19
CA ASN A 59 4.78 17.85 14.60
C ASN A 59 6.10 17.85 15.37
N ALA A 60 6.95 16.85 15.15
CA ALA A 60 8.27 16.77 15.76
C ALA A 60 9.16 17.95 15.36
N GLN A 61 9.15 18.33 14.09
CA GLN A 61 9.87 19.49 13.60
C GLN A 61 9.36 20.79 14.23
N ALA A 62 8.05 20.93 14.38
CA ALA A 62 7.45 22.10 15.03
C ALA A 62 7.87 22.21 16.50
N VAL A 63 7.87 21.08 17.23
CA VAL A 63 8.33 21.03 18.62
C VAL A 63 9.81 21.38 18.73
N LEU A 64 10.64 20.83 17.86
CA LEU A 64 12.08 21.13 17.83
C LEU A 64 12.36 22.62 17.56
N ARG A 65 11.62 23.23 16.67
CA ARG A 65 11.74 24.67 16.40
C ARG A 65 11.37 25.51 17.63
N ARG A 66 10.32 25.14 18.35
CA ARG A 66 9.92 25.83 19.58
C ARG A 66 10.98 25.70 20.66
N VAL A 67 11.51 24.50 20.85
CA VAL A 67 12.57 24.24 21.83
C VAL A 67 13.83 25.02 21.48
N HIS A 68 14.21 25.02 20.22
CA HIS A 68 15.37 25.78 19.73
C HIS A 68 15.21 27.28 19.97
N ALA A 69 14.05 27.83 19.62
CA ALA A 69 13.76 29.26 19.83
C ALA A 69 13.76 29.60 21.31
N ARG A 70 13.25 28.73 22.18
CA ARG A 70 13.26 28.94 23.62
C ARG A 70 14.67 28.89 24.21
N LEU A 71 15.49 27.94 23.74
CA LEU A 71 16.89 27.86 24.13
C LEU A 71 17.68 29.10 23.72
N GLU A 72 17.47 29.60 22.52
CA GLU A 72 18.11 30.85 22.08
C GLU A 72 17.75 32.05 22.95
N LYS A 73 16.48 32.17 23.32
CA LYS A 73 16.02 33.21 24.25
C LYS A 73 16.67 33.10 25.62
N GLU A 74 16.78 31.91 26.16
CA GLU A 74 17.41 31.64 27.46
C GLU A 74 18.91 31.97 27.42
N ILE A 75 19.60 31.60 26.35
CA ILE A 75 21.02 31.93 26.14
C ILE A 75 21.21 33.45 26.05
N GLU A 76 20.36 34.15 25.30
CA GLU A 76 20.39 35.61 25.17
C GLU A 76 20.19 36.29 26.50
N LYS A 77 19.24 35.85 27.32
CA LYS A 77 19.01 36.34 28.68
C LYS A 77 20.22 36.16 29.58
N ALA A 78 20.83 34.97 29.52
CA ALA A 78 22.03 34.67 30.29
C ALA A 78 23.20 35.57 29.91
N ARG A 79 23.39 35.87 28.63
CA ARG A 79 24.41 36.83 28.15
C ARG A 79 24.13 38.24 28.61
N GLU A 80 22.90 38.71 28.58
CA GLU A 80 22.52 40.02 29.07
C GLU A 80 22.76 40.17 30.58
N GLU A 81 22.48 39.15 31.36
CA GLU A 81 22.73 39.10 32.80
C GLU A 81 24.24 39.14 33.11
N GLU A 82 25.06 38.39 32.37
CA GLU A 82 26.52 38.45 32.48
C GLU A 82 27.07 39.84 32.16
N ASN A 83 26.56 40.49 31.13
CA ASN A 83 26.97 41.85 30.76
C ASN A 83 26.56 42.88 31.79
N LYS A 84 25.49 42.68 32.56
CA LYS A 84 25.07 43.56 33.63
C LYS A 84 25.92 43.45 34.89
N ILE A 85 26.49 42.28 35.13
CA ILE A 85 27.35 42.01 36.30
C ILE A 85 28.76 42.59 36.10
N VAL A 86 29.20 42.69 34.87
CA VAL A 86 30.48 43.23 34.47
C VAL A 86 30.36 44.74 34.26
#